data_e018329d304aab1e011a6a031d52c462
#
_entry.id   e018329d304aab1e011a6a031d52c462
#
_cell.length_a   1.000
_cell.length_b   1.000
_cell.length_c   1.000
_cell.angle_alpha   90.00
_cell.angle_beta   90.00
_cell.angle_gamma   90.00
#
_symmetry.space_group_name_H-M   'P 1'
#
loop_
_entity.id
_entity.type
_entity.pdbx_description
1 polymer ?
#
loop_
_entity_poly.entity_id
_entity_poly.type
_entity_poly.pdbx_seq_one_letter_code
_entity_poly.pdbx_strand_id
1 'polypeptide(L)'
;MMSTLIHETGTMNAEPNAPSADIPQPLKGLRVVEFTHMVMGPTCGMVLADMGAEVIKVEPIDGDRTRHLLGSGAGFFPLFNRNKKSIAIDLHRPEGAELARKLAAGADVVAENFKPGTMGKYGLDYAALSQVNPRCIYISLKGFLPGPYDHRTALDEVVQMMGGLAYMTGRPG
;
A
#
# COMPACT_ATOMS: atom_id res chain seq x y z
N MET A 1 37.06 -38.71 -40.87
CA MET A 1 37.40 -38.46 -39.45
C MET A 1 36.74 -37.13 -39.09
N MET A 2 35.59 -37.18 -38.45
CA MET A 2 34.86 -36.01 -37.97
C MET A 2 34.94 -36.03 -36.44
N SER A 3 35.67 -35.06 -35.87
CA SER A 3 35.85 -34.90 -34.43
C SER A 3 34.65 -34.09 -33.89
N THR A 4 33.89 -34.74 -33.01
CA THR A 4 32.75 -34.13 -32.30
C THR A 4 33.29 -33.34 -31.11
N LEU A 5 33.15 -32.03 -31.16
CA LEU A 5 33.38 -31.15 -30.00
C LEU A 5 32.12 -31.16 -29.10
N ILE A 6 32.25 -31.78 -27.96
CA ILE A 6 31.26 -31.73 -26.88
C ILE A 6 31.51 -30.43 -26.12
N HIS A 7 30.55 -29.49 -26.15
CA HIS A 7 30.55 -28.33 -25.29
C HIS A 7 29.99 -28.75 -23.93
N GLU A 8 30.85 -28.76 -22.93
CA GLU A 8 30.46 -28.85 -21.51
C GLU A 8 29.76 -27.52 -21.14
N THR A 9 28.47 -27.60 -20.92
CA THR A 9 27.71 -26.51 -20.28
C THR A 9 28.04 -26.55 -18.79
N GLY A 10 28.96 -25.68 -18.35
CA GLY A 10 29.21 -25.43 -16.93
C GLY A 10 27.95 -24.97 -16.23
N THR A 11 27.42 -25.80 -15.35
CA THR A 11 26.40 -25.38 -14.37
C THR A 11 27.04 -24.35 -13.45
N MET A 12 26.61 -23.09 -13.59
CA MET A 12 26.90 -22.07 -12.57
C MET A 12 26.15 -22.47 -11.29
N ASN A 13 26.88 -23.12 -10.38
CA ASN A 13 26.44 -23.26 -8.99
C ASN A 13 26.40 -21.85 -8.39
N ALA A 14 25.23 -21.24 -8.34
CA ALA A 14 25.02 -20.06 -7.52
C ALA A 14 25.23 -20.51 -6.06
N GLU A 15 26.32 -20.06 -5.46
CA GLU A 15 26.54 -20.18 -4.01
C GLU A 15 25.29 -19.66 -3.29
N PRO A 16 24.75 -20.37 -2.27
CA PRO A 16 23.67 -19.84 -1.47
C PRO A 16 24.16 -18.52 -0.85
N ASN A 17 23.44 -17.45 -1.15
CA ASN A 17 23.70 -16.08 -0.68
C ASN A 17 24.31 -16.09 0.73
N ALA A 18 25.53 -15.56 0.84
CA ALA A 18 26.09 -15.19 2.12
C ALA A 18 25.05 -14.36 2.89
N PRO A 19 24.92 -14.53 4.23
CA PRO A 19 23.94 -13.76 5.00
C PRO A 19 24.16 -12.28 4.67
N SER A 20 23.10 -11.64 4.15
CA SER A 20 23.15 -10.23 3.79
C SER A 20 23.64 -9.48 5.01
N ALA A 21 24.72 -8.72 4.86
CA ALA A 21 25.17 -7.79 5.89
C ALA A 21 23.93 -7.07 6.45
N ASP A 22 23.86 -6.93 7.79
CA ASP A 22 22.72 -6.33 8.51
C ASP A 22 22.41 -4.97 7.88
N ILE A 23 21.49 -4.97 6.91
CA ILE A 23 21.05 -3.72 6.28
C ILE A 23 20.28 -2.97 7.36
N PRO A 24 20.68 -1.75 7.71
CA PRO A 24 19.99 -0.97 8.71
C PRO A 24 18.50 -0.85 8.35
N GLN A 25 17.64 -1.27 9.25
CA GLN A 25 16.18 -1.17 9.11
C GLN A 25 15.68 -0.09 10.09
N PRO A 26 15.63 1.18 9.66
CA PRO A 26 15.36 2.30 10.56
C PRO A 26 13.97 2.25 11.21
N LEU A 27 13.02 1.51 10.61
CA LEU A 27 11.66 1.37 11.13
C LEU A 27 11.40 -0.01 11.76
N LYS A 28 12.45 -0.79 12.03
CA LYS A 28 12.31 -2.09 12.69
C LYS A 28 11.62 -1.95 14.05
N GLY A 29 10.58 -2.73 14.26
CA GLY A 29 9.79 -2.74 15.48
C GLY A 29 8.56 -1.84 15.43
N LEU A 30 8.41 -1.00 14.41
CA LEU A 30 7.18 -0.24 14.20
C LEU A 30 6.15 -1.10 13.46
N ARG A 31 4.89 -0.98 13.88
CA ARG A 31 3.73 -1.63 13.25
C ARG A 31 2.88 -0.62 12.51
N VAL A 32 2.63 -0.90 11.25
CA VAL A 32 1.76 -0.13 10.37
C VAL A 32 0.53 -0.97 10.01
N VAL A 33 -0.66 -0.39 10.15
CA VAL A 33 -1.90 -0.98 9.64
C VAL A 33 -2.41 -0.09 8.50
N GLU A 34 -2.60 -0.67 7.31
CA GLU A 34 -3.05 0.09 6.16
C GLU A 34 -4.39 -0.38 5.61
N PHE A 35 -5.24 0.61 5.31
CA PHE A 35 -6.51 0.46 4.63
C PHE A 35 -6.39 1.16 3.27
N THR A 36 -5.64 0.57 2.37
CA THR A 36 -5.21 1.23 1.13
C THR A 36 -5.51 0.37 -0.09
N HIS A 37 -5.65 1.02 -1.25
CA HIS A 37 -5.84 0.36 -2.53
C HIS A 37 -5.16 1.14 -3.66
N MET A 38 -5.07 0.56 -4.84
CA MET A 38 -4.46 1.11 -6.06
C MET A 38 -2.95 1.34 -5.90
N VAL A 39 -2.49 2.59 -5.97
CA VAL A 39 -1.06 2.94 -6.07
C VAL A 39 -0.57 3.75 -4.88
N MET A 40 -1.12 4.95 -4.66
CA MET A 40 -0.58 5.93 -3.71
C MET A 40 -0.49 5.40 -2.27
N GLY A 41 -1.60 4.86 -1.76
CA GLY A 41 -1.64 4.27 -0.41
C GLY A 41 -0.72 3.08 -0.27
N PRO A 42 -0.83 2.05 -1.13
CA PRO A 42 0.07 0.91 -1.10
C PRO A 42 1.54 1.26 -1.25
N THR A 43 1.90 2.28 -2.04
CA THR A 43 3.29 2.76 -2.15
C THR A 43 3.81 3.30 -0.82
N CYS A 44 2.99 4.05 -0.08
CA CYS A 44 3.36 4.53 1.24
C CYS A 44 3.70 3.35 2.17
N GLY A 45 2.79 2.37 2.28
CA GLY A 45 3.04 1.18 3.09
C GLY A 45 4.24 0.35 2.62
N MET A 46 4.46 0.25 1.31
CA MET A 46 5.62 -0.45 0.73
C MET A 46 6.94 0.21 1.16
N VAL A 47 7.04 1.53 1.08
CA VAL A 47 8.25 2.25 1.53
C VAL A 47 8.51 2.00 3.01
N LEU A 48 7.47 2.06 3.85
CA LEU A 48 7.60 1.76 5.28
C LEU A 48 8.06 0.32 5.54
N ALA A 49 7.52 -0.65 4.75
CA ALA A 49 7.92 -2.05 4.83
C ALA A 49 9.37 -2.28 4.38
N ASP A 50 9.80 -1.64 3.28
CA ASP A 50 11.17 -1.71 2.78
C ASP A 50 12.18 -1.10 3.78
N MET A 51 11.73 -0.17 4.62
CA MET A 51 12.52 0.40 5.72
C MET A 51 12.46 -0.43 7.02
N GLY A 52 11.79 -1.58 7.01
CA GLY A 52 11.77 -2.55 8.12
C GLY A 52 10.56 -2.52 9.04
N ALA A 53 9.54 -1.70 8.76
CA ALA A 53 8.30 -1.74 9.53
C ALA A 53 7.50 -3.02 9.26
N GLU A 54 6.79 -3.53 10.26
CA GLU A 54 5.77 -4.56 10.08
C GLU A 54 4.52 -3.92 9.49
N VAL A 55 4.27 -4.11 8.20
CA VAL A 55 3.08 -3.55 7.53
C VAL A 55 2.02 -4.62 7.36
N ILE A 56 0.82 -4.36 7.89
CA ILE A 56 -0.36 -5.22 7.78
C ILE A 56 -1.40 -4.51 6.92
N LYS A 57 -1.65 -5.06 5.74
CA LYS A 57 -2.67 -4.59 4.81
C LYS A 57 -4.01 -5.25 5.15
N VAL A 58 -5.01 -4.44 5.45
CA VAL A 58 -6.40 -4.89 5.61
C VAL A 58 -7.09 -4.84 4.26
N GLU A 59 -7.61 -5.99 3.82
CA GLU A 59 -8.26 -6.17 2.53
C GLU A 59 -9.73 -6.60 2.71
N PRO A 60 -10.62 -6.34 1.75
CA PRO A 60 -11.92 -6.99 1.68
C PRO A 60 -11.77 -8.53 1.62
N ILE A 61 -12.85 -9.26 1.91
CA ILE A 61 -12.84 -10.74 1.91
C ILE A 61 -12.38 -11.31 0.56
N ASP A 62 -12.78 -10.67 -0.54
CA ASP A 62 -12.39 -11.07 -1.89
C ASP A 62 -11.00 -10.52 -2.31
N GLY A 63 -10.27 -9.90 -1.38
CA GLY A 63 -9.00 -9.23 -1.64
C GLY A 63 -9.15 -7.83 -2.22
N ASP A 64 -8.02 -7.13 -2.33
CA ASP A 64 -7.94 -5.83 -2.99
C ASP A 64 -8.23 -5.99 -4.49
N ARG A 65 -9.12 -5.15 -5.02
CA ARG A 65 -9.47 -5.15 -6.46
C ARG A 65 -8.25 -4.98 -7.37
N THR A 66 -7.19 -4.35 -6.88
CA THR A 66 -5.92 -4.18 -7.61
C THR A 66 -5.26 -5.53 -7.96
N ARG A 67 -5.58 -6.62 -7.24
CA ARG A 67 -5.11 -7.97 -7.53
C ARG A 67 -5.59 -8.50 -8.89
N HIS A 68 -6.72 -7.98 -9.36
CA HIS A 68 -7.42 -8.46 -10.56
C HIS A 68 -7.36 -7.47 -11.73
N LEU A 69 -6.54 -6.40 -11.63
CA LEU A 69 -6.37 -5.47 -12.72
C LEU A 69 -5.69 -6.14 -13.92
N LEU A 70 -6.16 -5.76 -15.10
CA LEU A 70 -5.61 -6.23 -16.38
C LEU A 70 -4.77 -5.15 -17.07
N GLY A 71 -4.07 -5.53 -18.11
CA GLY A 71 -3.26 -4.60 -18.92
C GLY A 71 -2.14 -3.97 -18.11
N SER A 72 -1.97 -2.67 -18.22
CA SER A 72 -0.92 -1.91 -17.52
C SER A 72 -1.03 -1.95 -15.99
N GLY A 73 -2.22 -2.23 -15.47
CA GLY A 73 -2.45 -2.34 -14.03
C GLY A 73 -2.12 -3.70 -13.42
N ALA A 74 -1.87 -4.74 -14.22
CA ALA A 74 -1.66 -6.11 -13.72
C ALA A 74 -0.48 -6.26 -12.75
N GLY A 75 0.54 -5.40 -12.88
CA GLY A 75 1.71 -5.39 -12.01
C GLY A 75 1.56 -4.56 -10.73
N PHE A 76 0.48 -3.79 -10.55
CA PHE A 76 0.36 -2.85 -9.44
C PHE A 76 0.33 -3.54 -8.08
N PHE A 77 -0.49 -4.60 -7.95
CA PHE A 77 -0.60 -5.28 -6.66
C PHE A 77 0.73 -5.88 -6.21
N PRO A 78 1.41 -6.76 -6.98
CA PRO A 78 2.67 -7.35 -6.54
C PRO A 78 3.79 -6.31 -6.37
N LEU A 79 3.80 -5.23 -7.16
CA LEU A 79 4.81 -4.18 -7.05
C LEU A 79 4.66 -3.39 -5.75
N PHE A 80 3.45 -2.86 -5.47
CA PHE A 80 3.24 -1.93 -4.36
C PHE A 80 2.88 -2.59 -3.02
N ASN A 81 2.75 -3.93 -2.98
CA ASN A 81 2.40 -4.64 -1.75
C ASN A 81 3.43 -5.69 -1.31
N ARG A 82 4.63 -5.65 -1.89
CA ARG A 82 5.74 -6.49 -1.41
C ARG A 82 6.09 -6.17 0.04
N ASN A 83 6.65 -7.16 0.75
CA ASN A 83 7.07 -7.05 2.16
C ASN A 83 5.95 -6.78 3.16
N LYS A 84 4.67 -6.90 2.76
CA LYS A 84 3.53 -6.70 3.65
C LYS A 84 2.90 -8.04 4.05
N LYS A 85 2.33 -8.06 5.24
CA LYS A 85 1.35 -9.06 5.63
C LYS A 85 -0.04 -8.62 5.15
N SER A 86 -0.93 -9.57 4.89
CA SER A 86 -2.30 -9.30 4.50
C SER A 86 -3.27 -10.01 5.42
N ILE A 87 -4.39 -9.33 5.72
CA ILE A 87 -5.53 -9.90 6.43
C ILE A 87 -6.83 -9.47 5.74
N ALA A 88 -7.70 -10.43 5.46
CA ALA A 88 -9.02 -10.17 4.90
C ALA A 88 -10.03 -9.93 6.03
N ILE A 89 -10.69 -8.76 6.03
CA ILE A 89 -11.69 -8.37 7.04
C ILE A 89 -12.88 -7.72 6.34
N ASP A 90 -14.08 -8.21 6.63
CA ASP A 90 -15.32 -7.55 6.20
C ASP A 90 -15.67 -6.40 7.16
N LEU A 91 -15.32 -5.19 6.76
CA LEU A 91 -15.61 -3.98 7.55
C LEU A 91 -17.10 -3.63 7.62
N HIS A 92 -17.94 -4.23 6.77
CA HIS A 92 -19.40 -4.00 6.81
C HIS A 92 -20.07 -4.78 7.94
N ARG A 93 -19.42 -5.81 8.46
CA ARG A 93 -19.89 -6.56 9.60
C ARG A 93 -19.39 -5.91 10.91
N PRO A 94 -20.23 -5.80 11.95
CA PRO A 94 -19.81 -5.21 13.23
C PRO A 94 -18.58 -5.89 13.83
N GLU A 95 -18.50 -7.21 13.74
CA GLU A 95 -17.38 -8.00 14.26
C GLU A 95 -16.09 -7.72 13.50
N GLY A 96 -16.20 -7.56 12.17
CA GLY A 96 -15.05 -7.20 11.31
C GLY A 96 -14.55 -5.80 11.61
N ALA A 97 -15.45 -4.83 11.72
CA ALA A 97 -15.08 -3.47 12.10
C ALA A 97 -14.43 -3.42 13.50
N GLU A 98 -14.93 -4.20 14.46
CA GLU A 98 -14.34 -4.31 15.80
C GLU A 98 -12.94 -4.93 15.76
N LEU A 99 -12.74 -5.98 14.98
CA LEU A 99 -11.43 -6.61 14.79
C LEU A 99 -10.43 -5.60 14.17
N ALA A 100 -10.86 -4.86 13.15
CA ALA A 100 -10.04 -3.84 12.51
C ALA A 100 -9.67 -2.70 13.47
N ARG A 101 -10.61 -2.25 14.34
CA ARG A 101 -10.31 -1.27 15.40
C ARG A 101 -9.28 -1.76 16.39
N LYS A 102 -9.38 -3.01 16.84
CA LYS A 102 -8.40 -3.62 17.75
C LYS A 102 -7.01 -3.69 17.10
N LEU A 103 -6.96 -4.06 15.82
CA LEU A 103 -5.71 -4.10 15.07
C LEU A 103 -5.08 -2.70 14.96
N ALA A 104 -5.88 -1.70 14.58
CA ALA A 104 -5.44 -0.31 14.43
C ALA A 104 -5.06 0.34 15.77
N ALA A 105 -5.75 0.01 16.87
CA ALA A 105 -5.42 0.52 18.19
C ALA A 105 -4.04 0.04 18.70
N GLY A 106 -3.55 -1.09 18.21
CA GLY A 106 -2.22 -1.62 18.51
C GLY A 106 -1.13 -1.22 17.51
N ALA A 107 -1.41 -0.30 16.58
CA ALA A 107 -0.46 0.13 15.56
C ALA A 107 0.23 1.45 15.95
N ASP A 108 1.48 1.62 15.52
CA ASP A 108 2.19 2.90 15.62
C ASP A 108 1.75 3.86 14.51
N VAL A 109 1.41 3.31 13.34
CA VAL A 109 0.96 4.07 12.18
C VAL A 109 -0.28 3.43 11.58
N VAL A 110 -1.28 4.24 11.27
CA VAL A 110 -2.43 3.86 10.45
C VAL A 110 -2.44 4.68 9.18
N ALA A 111 -2.49 4.02 8.03
CA ALA A 111 -2.53 4.66 6.72
C ALA A 111 -3.81 4.30 5.96
N GLU A 112 -4.43 5.28 5.30
CA GLU A 112 -5.63 5.03 4.49
C GLU A 112 -5.69 5.95 3.27
N ASN A 113 -6.35 5.48 2.20
CA ASN A 113 -6.61 6.29 1.02
C ASN A 113 -8.03 6.14 0.47
N PHE A 114 -8.99 5.89 1.35
CA PHE A 114 -10.41 5.82 0.99
C PHE A 114 -11.02 7.21 0.80
N LYS A 115 -12.23 7.24 0.26
CA LYS A 115 -13.01 8.49 0.14
C LYS A 115 -13.21 9.15 1.51
N PRO A 116 -13.24 10.49 1.58
CA PRO A 116 -13.51 11.20 2.81
C PRO A 116 -14.74 10.64 3.55
N GLY A 117 -14.65 10.51 4.87
CA GLY A 117 -15.70 9.98 5.74
C GLY A 117 -15.86 8.45 5.73
N THR A 118 -15.16 7.70 4.88
CA THR A 118 -15.28 6.23 4.86
C THR A 118 -14.78 5.60 6.14
N MET A 119 -13.60 6.00 6.62
CA MET A 119 -13.01 5.44 7.82
C MET A 119 -13.83 5.74 9.08
N GLY A 120 -14.46 6.93 9.15
CA GLY A 120 -15.33 7.32 10.27
C GLY A 120 -16.56 6.42 10.42
N LYS A 121 -17.11 5.88 9.32
CA LYS A 121 -18.23 4.92 9.37
C LYS A 121 -17.90 3.64 10.16
N TYR A 122 -16.63 3.30 10.22
CA TYR A 122 -16.13 2.09 10.91
C TYR A 122 -15.46 2.40 12.25
N GLY A 123 -15.41 3.69 12.66
CA GLY A 123 -14.68 4.12 13.86
C GLY A 123 -13.17 3.93 13.72
N LEU A 124 -12.65 4.10 12.51
CA LEU A 124 -11.24 3.91 12.13
C LEU A 124 -10.60 5.23 11.66
N ASP A 125 -11.29 6.36 11.81
CA ASP A 125 -10.72 7.68 11.53
C ASP A 125 -9.80 8.16 12.67
N TYR A 126 -9.08 9.24 12.41
CA TYR A 126 -8.17 9.81 13.42
C TYR A 126 -8.90 10.18 14.72
N ALA A 127 -10.11 10.74 14.62
CA ALA A 127 -10.87 11.17 15.78
C ALA A 127 -11.19 10.00 16.74
N ALA A 128 -11.56 8.85 16.19
CA ALA A 128 -11.83 7.65 16.97
C ALA A 128 -10.54 6.98 17.48
N LEU A 129 -9.54 6.82 16.62
CA LEU A 129 -8.30 6.12 16.99
C LEU A 129 -7.45 6.89 17.98
N SER A 130 -7.40 8.21 17.90
CA SER A 130 -6.66 9.06 18.86
C SER A 130 -7.18 8.97 20.29
N GLN A 131 -8.45 8.59 20.51
CA GLN A 131 -9.02 8.37 21.84
C GLN A 131 -8.45 7.12 22.50
N VAL A 132 -8.14 6.08 21.75
CA VAL A 132 -7.65 4.79 22.26
C VAL A 132 -6.14 4.64 22.11
N ASN A 133 -5.53 5.33 21.16
CA ASN A 133 -4.10 5.36 20.92
C ASN A 133 -3.63 6.77 20.54
N PRO A 134 -3.39 7.65 21.52
CA PRO A 134 -2.98 9.04 21.25
C PRO A 134 -1.58 9.16 20.63
N ARG A 135 -0.79 8.10 20.60
CA ARG A 135 0.53 8.06 19.97
C ARG A 135 0.47 7.65 18.50
N CYS A 136 -0.69 7.21 18.00
CA CYS A 136 -0.86 6.76 16.63
C CYS A 136 -0.59 7.89 15.64
N ILE A 137 0.28 7.65 14.69
CA ILE A 137 0.47 8.50 13.52
C ILE A 137 -0.59 8.09 12.49
N TYR A 138 -1.49 9.00 12.16
CA TYR A 138 -2.54 8.75 11.18
C TYR A 138 -2.22 9.42 9.84
N ILE A 139 -2.06 8.61 8.79
CA ILE A 139 -1.73 9.07 7.43
C ILE A 139 -2.98 8.94 6.56
N SER A 140 -3.59 10.06 6.22
CA SER A 140 -4.73 10.12 5.31
C SER A 140 -4.28 10.63 3.94
N LEU A 141 -4.21 9.73 2.96
CA LEU A 141 -3.72 10.02 1.62
C LEU A 141 -4.91 10.41 0.73
N LYS A 142 -5.03 11.70 0.46
CA LYS A 142 -6.14 12.29 -0.30
C LYS A 142 -5.61 13.09 -1.49
N GLY A 143 -6.42 13.24 -2.50
CA GLY A 143 -6.07 14.05 -3.67
C GLY A 143 -6.26 15.54 -3.45
N PHE A 144 -7.04 15.95 -2.42
CA PHE A 144 -7.23 17.35 -2.06
C PHE A 144 -6.90 17.56 -0.59
N LEU A 145 -6.21 18.66 -0.29
CA LEU A 145 -5.98 19.14 1.07
C LEU A 145 -7.30 19.68 1.68
N PRO A 146 -7.36 19.83 3.03
CA PRO A 146 -8.50 20.45 3.68
C PRO A 146 -8.85 21.80 3.04
N GLY A 147 -10.11 22.00 2.68
CA GLY A 147 -10.57 23.19 1.99
C GLY A 147 -11.85 22.94 1.17
N PRO A 148 -12.19 23.83 0.23
CA PRO A 148 -13.46 23.78 -0.49
C PRO A 148 -13.61 22.54 -1.40
N TYR A 149 -12.52 21.81 -1.66
CA TYR A 149 -12.51 20.62 -2.53
C TYR A 149 -12.22 19.32 -1.79
N ASP A 150 -12.03 19.33 -0.48
CA ASP A 150 -11.66 18.16 0.32
C ASP A 150 -12.66 17.00 0.24
N HIS A 151 -13.94 17.32 0.01
CA HIS A 151 -15.02 16.34 -0.17
C HIS A 151 -15.05 15.67 -1.55
N ARG A 152 -14.29 16.19 -2.52
CA ARG A 152 -14.31 15.68 -3.89
C ARG A 152 -13.49 14.40 -4.02
N THR A 153 -13.96 13.51 -4.89
CA THR A 153 -13.17 12.35 -5.32
C THR A 153 -12.03 12.83 -6.22
N ALA A 154 -10.80 12.47 -5.85
CA ALA A 154 -9.64 12.72 -6.68
C ALA A 154 -9.20 11.40 -7.33
N LEU A 155 -9.37 11.32 -8.64
CA LEU A 155 -8.70 10.37 -9.52
C LEU A 155 -7.58 11.11 -10.23
N ASP A 156 -6.60 10.39 -10.75
CA ASP A 156 -5.46 11.00 -11.45
C ASP A 156 -5.90 11.94 -12.57
N GLU A 157 -6.86 11.52 -13.39
CA GLU A 157 -7.39 12.32 -14.50
C GLU A 157 -8.02 13.62 -13.99
N VAL A 158 -8.77 13.56 -12.88
CA VAL A 158 -9.42 14.74 -12.29
C VAL A 158 -8.38 15.73 -11.81
N VAL A 159 -7.35 15.25 -11.08
CA VAL A 159 -6.29 16.12 -10.55
C VAL A 159 -5.43 16.70 -11.68
N GLN A 160 -5.10 15.92 -12.70
CA GLN A 160 -4.38 16.37 -13.88
C GLN A 160 -5.16 17.47 -14.64
N MET A 161 -6.47 17.28 -14.83
CA MET A 161 -7.32 18.28 -15.48
C MET A 161 -7.39 19.57 -14.65
N MET A 162 -7.61 19.47 -13.36
CA MET A 162 -7.72 20.64 -12.47
C MET A 162 -6.40 21.38 -12.32
N GLY A 163 -5.27 20.65 -12.30
CA GLY A 163 -3.92 21.20 -12.22
C GLY A 163 -3.37 21.75 -13.53
N GLY A 164 -4.11 21.59 -14.64
CA GLY A 164 -3.68 22.03 -15.96
C GLY A 164 -2.65 21.13 -16.64
N LEU A 165 -2.21 20.04 -16.00
CA LEU A 165 -1.22 19.11 -16.57
C LEU A 165 -1.74 18.49 -17.87
N ALA A 166 -2.99 18.10 -17.89
CA ALA A 166 -3.62 17.51 -19.07
C ALA A 166 -3.71 18.49 -20.26
N TYR A 167 -3.83 19.79 -19.97
CA TYR A 167 -3.78 20.83 -21.00
C TYR A 167 -2.39 21.01 -21.60
N MET A 168 -1.34 20.84 -20.79
CA MET A 168 0.06 20.98 -21.21
C MET A 168 0.62 19.71 -21.86
N THR A 169 -0.04 18.57 -21.70
CA THR A 169 0.34 17.29 -22.30
C THR A 169 -0.55 16.97 -23.48
N GLY A 170 0.00 16.91 -24.67
CA GLY A 170 -0.74 16.61 -25.89
C GLY A 170 -0.11 17.26 -27.10
N ARG A 171 -0.64 16.95 -28.28
CA ARG A 171 -0.25 17.65 -29.50
C ARG A 171 -0.84 19.06 -29.47
N PRO A 172 -0.08 20.08 -29.89
CA PRO A 172 -0.67 21.39 -30.18
C PRO A 172 -1.80 21.22 -31.19
N GLY A 173 -3.01 21.71 -30.81
CA GLY A 173 -4.20 21.68 -31.67
C GLY A 173 -4.07 22.58 -32.89
#